data_a7268523ba1f2b80cf8ba08b163cd3df
#
_entry.id   a7268523ba1f2b80cf8ba08b163cd3df
#
_cell.length_a   1.000
_cell.length_b   1.000
_cell.length_c   1.000
_cell.angle_alpha   90.00
_cell.angle_beta   90.00
_cell.angle_gamma   90.00
#
_symmetry.space_group_name_H-M   'P 1'
#
loop_
_entity.id
_entity.type
_entity.pdbx_description
1 polymer ?
#
loop_
_entity_poly.entity_id
_entity_poly.type
_entity_poly.pdbx_seq_one_letter_code
_entity_poly.pdbx_strand_id
1 'polypeptide(L)'
;MTPSEWLAVANVFVVVVLTIITGWYAWSTAQMLRQLREQTEATREQAQTAERTLQHLLQMAEEQRGIASAVVQTTIEAAIANIEHWRGQNLVNLANLHSIPQVVLVPESGTRAIEHARSVSPKAAGPLSRALSILEQCESEFQILDGLGRRSMGDAEKQTKRILGFFDQAREQLQLAQQSCQ
;
A
#
# COMPACT_ATOMS: atom_id res chain seq x y z
N MET A 1 89.51 -11.63 -24.84
CA MET A 1 88.10 -12.07 -25.13
C MET A 1 87.89 -11.91 -26.66
N THR A 2 87.48 -12.99 -27.25
CA THR A 2 87.14 -13.00 -28.66
C THR A 2 85.77 -12.42 -28.92
N PRO A 3 85.45 -11.89 -30.12
CA PRO A 3 84.08 -11.35 -30.38
C PRO A 3 82.96 -12.36 -30.17
N SER A 4 83.22 -13.66 -30.30
CA SER A 4 82.31 -14.76 -30.08
C SER A 4 81.97 -14.95 -28.59
N GLU A 5 82.93 -14.70 -27.70
CA GLU A 5 82.73 -14.77 -26.27
C GLU A 5 81.82 -13.64 -25.78
N TRP A 6 81.96 -12.47 -26.30
CA TRP A 6 81.10 -11.32 -26.03
C TRP A 6 79.62 -11.56 -26.44
N LEU A 7 79.41 -12.16 -27.63
CA LEU A 7 78.09 -12.53 -28.09
C LEU A 7 77.42 -13.60 -27.18
N ALA A 8 78.21 -14.58 -26.71
CA ALA A 8 77.66 -15.58 -25.77
C ALA A 8 77.28 -14.96 -24.42
N VAL A 9 78.06 -14.06 -23.86
CA VAL A 9 77.74 -13.35 -22.62
C VAL A 9 76.50 -12.45 -22.79
N ALA A 10 76.39 -11.74 -23.92
CA ALA A 10 75.20 -10.92 -24.21
C ALA A 10 73.91 -11.75 -24.33
N ASN A 11 73.98 -12.92 -24.97
CA ASN A 11 72.87 -13.82 -25.06
C ASN A 11 72.43 -14.36 -23.69
N VAL A 12 73.34 -14.76 -22.84
CA VAL A 12 73.03 -15.20 -21.48
C VAL A 12 72.37 -14.09 -20.67
N PHE A 13 72.88 -12.85 -20.77
CA PHE A 13 72.30 -11.71 -20.11
C PHE A 13 70.87 -11.44 -20.57
N VAL A 14 70.57 -11.45 -21.86
CA VAL A 14 69.22 -11.29 -22.42
C VAL A 14 68.29 -12.35 -21.93
N VAL A 15 68.71 -13.63 -21.90
CA VAL A 15 67.87 -14.73 -21.38
C VAL A 15 67.58 -14.55 -19.90
N VAL A 16 68.53 -14.11 -19.10
CA VAL A 16 68.30 -13.87 -17.65
C VAL A 16 67.32 -12.72 -17.46
N VAL A 17 67.46 -11.61 -18.19
CA VAL A 17 66.54 -10.49 -18.11
C VAL A 17 65.12 -10.86 -18.54
N LEU A 18 64.96 -11.62 -19.63
CA LEU A 18 63.66 -12.13 -20.08
C LEU A 18 63.05 -13.07 -19.04
N THR A 19 63.83 -13.92 -18.39
CA THR A 19 63.31 -14.80 -17.34
C THR A 19 62.80 -14.03 -16.12
N ILE A 20 63.50 -12.97 -15.71
CA ILE A 20 63.09 -12.12 -14.60
C ILE A 20 61.77 -11.38 -14.97
N ILE A 21 61.69 -10.79 -16.16
CA ILE A 21 60.50 -10.11 -16.64
C ILE A 21 59.32 -11.05 -16.71
N THR A 22 59.50 -12.26 -17.27
CA THR A 22 58.43 -13.27 -17.37
C THR A 22 57.95 -13.73 -15.97
N GLY A 23 58.90 -13.94 -15.05
CA GLY A 23 58.60 -14.29 -13.67
C GLY A 23 57.79 -13.17 -12.95
N TRP A 24 58.19 -11.94 -13.17
CA TRP A 24 57.47 -10.77 -12.66
C TRP A 24 56.02 -10.68 -13.19
N TYR A 25 55.85 -10.84 -14.50
CA TYR A 25 54.51 -10.85 -15.12
C TYR A 25 53.66 -12.00 -14.62
N ALA A 26 54.21 -13.22 -14.46
CA ALA A 26 53.49 -14.34 -13.93
C ALA A 26 53.02 -14.10 -12.47
N TRP A 27 53.92 -13.56 -11.65
CA TRP A 27 53.60 -13.21 -10.27
C TRP A 27 52.53 -12.11 -10.17
N SER A 28 52.65 -11.02 -10.95
CA SER A 28 51.70 -9.91 -10.99
C SER A 28 50.32 -10.41 -11.47
N THR A 29 50.28 -11.25 -12.50
CA THR A 29 49.05 -11.85 -13.03
C THR A 29 48.37 -12.73 -11.96
N ALA A 30 49.14 -13.53 -11.22
CA ALA A 30 48.62 -14.36 -10.15
C ALA A 30 48.03 -13.51 -9.03
N GLN A 31 48.64 -12.38 -8.72
CA GLN A 31 48.14 -11.44 -7.72
C GLN A 31 46.83 -10.76 -8.17
N MET A 32 46.74 -10.32 -9.42
CA MET A 32 45.48 -9.79 -9.99
C MET A 32 44.37 -10.82 -9.97
N LEU A 33 44.64 -12.07 -10.30
CA LEU A 33 43.65 -13.14 -10.27
C LEU A 33 43.10 -13.40 -8.85
N ARG A 34 43.95 -13.30 -7.83
CA ARG A 34 43.49 -13.39 -6.43
C ARG A 34 42.56 -12.25 -6.07
N GLN A 35 42.94 -11.01 -6.39
CA GLN A 35 42.11 -9.83 -6.14
C GLN A 35 40.75 -9.90 -6.89
N LEU A 36 40.76 -10.35 -8.16
CA LEU A 36 39.53 -10.54 -8.91
C LEU A 36 38.61 -11.61 -8.30
N ARG A 37 39.18 -12.71 -7.78
CA ARG A 37 38.40 -13.72 -7.07
C ARG A 37 37.74 -13.14 -5.80
N GLU A 38 38.51 -12.44 -4.97
CA GLU A 38 38.00 -11.78 -3.75
C GLU A 38 36.91 -10.77 -4.09
N GLN A 39 37.09 -9.95 -5.14
CA GLN A 39 36.06 -9.01 -5.61
C GLN A 39 34.81 -9.76 -6.09
N THR A 40 34.99 -10.86 -6.82
CA THR A 40 33.85 -11.64 -7.34
C THR A 40 33.07 -12.28 -6.20
N GLU A 41 33.75 -12.80 -5.18
CA GLU A 41 33.10 -13.35 -3.98
C GLU A 41 32.34 -12.27 -3.20
N ALA A 42 32.96 -11.10 -2.97
CA ALA A 42 32.31 -9.97 -2.32
C ALA A 42 31.09 -9.45 -3.11
N THR A 43 31.20 -9.37 -4.43
CA THR A 43 30.08 -8.98 -5.29
C THR A 43 28.93 -10.01 -5.24
N ARG A 44 29.28 -11.30 -5.19
CA ARG A 44 28.28 -12.37 -5.05
C ARG A 44 27.56 -12.32 -3.72
N GLU A 45 28.26 -12.08 -2.62
CA GLU A 45 27.65 -11.89 -1.29
C GLU A 45 26.74 -10.65 -1.25
N GLN A 46 27.18 -9.54 -1.87
CA GLN A 46 26.35 -8.34 -1.99
C GLN A 46 25.08 -8.62 -2.80
N ALA A 47 25.19 -9.33 -3.92
CA ALA A 47 24.04 -9.69 -4.74
C ALA A 47 23.06 -10.58 -3.96
N GLN A 48 23.53 -11.57 -3.22
CA GLN A 48 22.67 -12.42 -2.40
C GLN A 48 21.98 -11.63 -1.27
N THR A 49 22.70 -10.70 -0.66
CA THR A 49 22.12 -9.84 0.40
C THR A 49 21.05 -8.91 -0.19
N ALA A 50 21.30 -8.33 -1.36
CA ALA A 50 20.34 -7.49 -2.07
C ALA A 50 19.09 -8.28 -2.47
N GLU A 51 19.24 -9.51 -2.95
CA GLU A 51 18.12 -10.39 -3.28
C GLU A 51 17.25 -10.72 -2.05
N ARG A 52 17.87 -11.09 -0.93
CA ARG A 52 17.15 -11.33 0.34
C ARG A 52 16.40 -10.09 0.82
N THR A 53 17.04 -8.91 0.73
CA THR A 53 16.41 -7.65 1.10
C THR A 53 15.21 -7.35 0.21
N LEU A 54 15.32 -7.57 -1.09
CA LEU A 54 14.24 -7.37 -2.05
C LEU A 54 13.06 -8.32 -1.75
N GLN A 55 13.34 -9.59 -1.49
CA GLN A 55 12.30 -10.56 -1.12
C GLN A 55 11.57 -10.15 0.17
N HIS A 56 12.31 -9.70 1.18
CA HIS A 56 11.72 -9.21 2.43
C HIS A 56 10.84 -7.97 2.21
N LEU A 57 11.30 -7.02 1.38
CA LEU A 57 10.52 -5.82 1.04
C LEU A 57 9.25 -6.16 0.26
N LEU A 58 9.30 -7.12 -0.67
CA LEU A 58 8.12 -7.60 -1.39
C LEU A 58 7.11 -8.24 -0.44
N GLN A 59 7.57 -9.09 0.48
CA GLN A 59 6.70 -9.71 1.48
C GLN A 59 6.04 -8.67 2.38
N MET A 60 6.80 -7.69 2.89
CA MET A 60 6.23 -6.59 3.67
C MET A 60 5.20 -5.77 2.88
N ALA A 61 5.46 -5.53 1.60
CA ALA A 61 4.51 -4.80 0.74
C ALA A 61 3.21 -5.58 0.52
N GLU A 62 3.28 -6.91 0.38
CA GLU A 62 2.11 -7.79 0.29
C GLU A 62 1.31 -7.82 1.60
N GLU A 63 1.98 -7.94 2.74
CA GLU A 63 1.34 -7.87 4.06
C GLU A 63 0.63 -6.53 4.28
N GLN A 64 1.28 -5.41 3.94
CA GLN A 64 0.67 -4.08 4.04
C GLN A 64 -0.55 -3.94 3.13
N ARG A 65 -0.50 -4.49 1.91
CA ARG A 65 -1.67 -4.52 1.01
C ARG A 65 -2.81 -5.36 1.61
N GLY A 66 -2.52 -6.49 2.21
CA GLY A 66 -3.50 -7.32 2.88
C GLY A 66 -4.21 -6.59 4.02
N ILE A 67 -3.47 -5.91 4.89
CA ILE A 67 -4.01 -5.10 5.98
C ILE A 67 -4.86 -3.95 5.43
N ALA A 68 -4.36 -3.22 4.44
CA ALA A 68 -5.08 -2.10 3.83
C ALA A 68 -6.41 -2.55 3.19
N SER A 69 -6.41 -3.68 2.48
CA SER A 69 -7.62 -4.29 1.91
C SER A 69 -8.63 -4.68 2.99
N ALA A 70 -8.17 -5.29 4.08
CA ALA A 70 -9.03 -5.65 5.20
C ALA A 70 -9.67 -4.42 5.86
N VAL A 71 -8.93 -3.33 6.06
CA VAL A 71 -9.48 -2.07 6.60
C VAL A 71 -10.55 -1.49 5.70
N VAL A 72 -10.34 -1.49 4.39
CA VAL A 72 -11.35 -1.01 3.43
C VAL A 72 -12.60 -1.86 3.50
N GLN A 73 -12.46 -3.17 3.47
CA GLN A 73 -13.60 -4.10 3.49
C GLN A 73 -14.39 -3.99 4.80
N THR A 74 -13.73 -4.01 5.95
CA THR A 74 -14.40 -3.86 7.25
C THR A 74 -15.12 -2.53 7.40
N THR A 75 -14.56 -1.44 6.83
CA THR A 75 -15.22 -0.13 6.82
C THR A 75 -16.48 -0.13 5.96
N ILE A 76 -16.43 -0.76 4.78
CA ILE A 76 -17.61 -0.90 3.91
C ILE A 76 -18.69 -1.73 4.60
N GLU A 77 -18.33 -2.85 5.20
CA GLU A 77 -19.26 -3.74 5.92
C GLU A 77 -19.90 -3.02 7.11
N ALA A 78 -19.11 -2.29 7.90
CA ALA A 78 -19.61 -1.50 9.02
C ALA A 78 -20.57 -0.39 8.56
N ALA A 79 -20.24 0.31 7.49
CA ALA A 79 -21.11 1.35 6.94
C ALA A 79 -22.45 0.77 6.42
N ILE A 80 -22.43 -0.38 5.75
CA ILE A 80 -23.64 -1.08 5.28
C ILE A 80 -24.47 -1.52 6.51
N ALA A 81 -23.85 -2.11 7.52
CA ALA A 81 -24.55 -2.55 8.73
C ALA A 81 -25.22 -1.37 9.44
N ASN A 82 -24.55 -0.21 9.54
CA ASN A 82 -25.14 1.00 10.11
C ASN A 82 -26.34 1.48 9.29
N ILE A 83 -26.27 1.48 7.97
CA ILE A 83 -27.40 1.83 7.09
C ILE A 83 -28.57 0.87 7.34
N GLU A 84 -28.33 -0.44 7.36
CA GLU A 84 -29.39 -1.46 7.53
C GLU A 84 -30.02 -1.37 8.92
N HIS A 85 -29.22 -1.12 9.96
CA HIS A 85 -29.73 -0.89 11.32
C HIS A 85 -30.73 0.27 11.35
N TRP A 86 -30.36 1.43 10.82
CA TRP A 86 -31.21 2.62 10.86
C TRP A 86 -32.39 2.54 9.89
N ARG A 87 -32.24 1.86 8.76
CA ARG A 87 -33.35 1.60 7.81
C ARG A 87 -34.44 0.72 8.43
N GLY A 88 -34.08 -0.20 9.31
CA GLY A 88 -35.03 -1.04 10.05
C GLY A 88 -35.81 -0.33 11.15
N GLN A 89 -35.40 0.88 11.54
CA GLN A 89 -36.06 1.65 12.60
C GLN A 89 -37.24 2.47 12.03
N ASN A 90 -38.27 2.62 12.82
CA ASN A 90 -39.33 3.54 12.50
C ASN A 90 -38.95 4.98 12.89
N LEU A 91 -38.24 5.67 11.98
CA LEU A 91 -37.65 6.99 12.21
C LEU A 91 -38.71 8.05 12.56
N VAL A 92 -39.89 7.97 11.99
CA VAL A 92 -41.02 8.89 12.31
C VAL A 92 -41.45 8.73 13.77
N ASN A 93 -41.58 7.49 14.25
CA ASN A 93 -41.96 7.24 15.63
C ASN A 93 -40.85 7.68 16.60
N LEU A 94 -39.59 7.40 16.28
CA LEU A 94 -38.44 7.84 17.08
C LEU A 94 -38.37 9.37 17.19
N ALA A 95 -38.60 10.09 16.09
CA ALA A 95 -38.64 11.55 16.09
C ALA A 95 -39.79 12.09 16.97
N ASN A 96 -40.98 11.48 16.88
CA ASN A 96 -42.15 11.89 17.69
C ASN A 96 -41.94 11.63 19.17
N LEU A 97 -41.24 10.56 19.55
CA LEU A 97 -40.93 10.22 20.95
C LEU A 97 -39.73 11.01 21.50
N HIS A 98 -39.12 11.89 20.70
CA HIS A 98 -37.91 12.63 21.06
C HIS A 98 -36.75 11.72 21.53
N SER A 99 -36.63 10.56 20.93
CA SER A 99 -35.72 9.50 21.35
C SER A 99 -34.72 9.09 20.26
N ILE A 100 -34.44 9.95 19.31
CA ILE A 100 -33.38 9.69 18.34
C ILE A 100 -32.05 9.82 19.06
N PRO A 101 -31.32 8.71 19.30
CA PRO A 101 -29.99 8.78 19.90
C PRO A 101 -29.00 9.43 18.93
N GLN A 102 -27.82 9.74 19.45
CA GLN A 102 -26.75 10.22 18.54
C GLN A 102 -26.50 9.18 17.45
N VAL A 103 -26.75 9.60 16.21
CA VAL A 103 -26.55 8.75 15.02
C VAL A 103 -25.11 8.84 14.57
N VAL A 104 -24.44 7.71 14.49
CA VAL A 104 -23.10 7.58 13.91
C VAL A 104 -23.20 6.62 12.73
N LEU A 105 -23.16 7.14 11.52
CA LEU A 105 -23.25 6.37 10.30
C LEU A 105 -21.87 6.12 9.68
N VAL A 106 -20.97 7.09 9.85
CA VAL A 106 -19.61 7.02 9.34
C VAL A 106 -18.73 6.24 10.34
N PRO A 107 -18.14 5.12 9.92
CA PRO A 107 -17.20 4.40 10.78
C PRO A 107 -15.97 5.25 11.10
N GLU A 108 -15.43 5.13 12.32
CA GLU A 108 -14.22 5.85 12.74
C GLU A 108 -13.01 5.59 11.83
N SER A 109 -12.97 4.42 11.20
CA SER A 109 -11.95 4.05 10.21
C SER A 109 -12.12 4.71 8.85
N GLY A 110 -13.20 5.47 8.59
CA GLY A 110 -13.58 5.97 7.28
C GLY A 110 -12.47 6.74 6.56
N THR A 111 -11.84 7.71 7.22
CA THR A 111 -10.74 8.49 6.62
C THR A 111 -9.55 7.61 6.27
N ARG A 112 -9.14 6.71 7.17
CA ARG A 112 -8.05 5.75 6.91
C ARG A 112 -8.38 4.80 5.78
N ALA A 113 -9.63 4.34 5.71
CA ALA A 113 -10.08 3.46 4.64
C ALA A 113 -9.98 4.11 3.25
N ILE A 114 -10.26 5.41 3.12
CA ILE A 114 -10.07 6.14 1.86
C ILE A 114 -8.60 6.18 1.46
N GLU A 115 -7.69 6.46 2.40
CA GLU A 115 -6.25 6.47 2.15
C GLU A 115 -5.75 5.09 1.71
N HIS A 116 -6.17 4.04 2.42
CA HIS A 116 -5.85 2.67 2.07
C HIS A 116 -6.45 2.25 0.71
N ALA A 117 -7.69 2.66 0.42
CA ALA A 117 -8.31 2.39 -0.88
C ALA A 117 -7.53 3.04 -2.03
N ARG A 118 -6.97 4.24 -1.85
CA ARG A 118 -6.11 4.88 -2.86
C ARG A 118 -4.84 4.08 -3.15
N SER A 119 -4.27 3.42 -2.15
CA SER A 119 -3.04 2.63 -2.30
C SER A 119 -3.29 1.24 -2.89
N VAL A 120 -4.39 0.58 -2.52
CA VAL A 120 -4.69 -0.81 -2.91
C VAL A 120 -5.54 -0.88 -4.16
N SER A 121 -6.60 -0.09 -4.22
CA SER A 121 -7.56 -0.03 -5.33
C SER A 121 -8.02 1.41 -5.58
N PRO A 122 -7.29 2.18 -6.42
CA PRO A 122 -7.65 3.57 -6.71
C PRO A 122 -9.07 3.73 -7.26
N LYS A 123 -9.60 2.70 -7.93
CA LYS A 123 -10.98 2.69 -8.46
C LYS A 123 -12.03 2.65 -7.34
N ALA A 124 -11.73 2.02 -6.21
CA ALA A 124 -12.62 1.94 -5.06
C ALA A 124 -12.63 3.23 -4.23
N ALA A 125 -11.55 4.00 -4.23
CA ALA A 125 -11.39 5.19 -3.40
C ALA A 125 -12.44 6.27 -3.70
N GLY A 126 -12.77 6.50 -4.97
CA GLY A 126 -13.78 7.48 -5.38
C GLY A 126 -15.18 7.14 -4.85
N PRO A 127 -15.73 5.97 -5.17
CA PRO A 127 -17.02 5.53 -4.64
C PRO A 127 -17.06 5.49 -3.11
N LEU A 128 -16.02 4.99 -2.43
CA LEU A 128 -15.95 4.96 -0.97
C LEU A 128 -16.01 6.36 -0.37
N SER A 129 -15.23 7.31 -0.89
CA SER A 129 -15.24 8.69 -0.42
C SER A 129 -16.62 9.34 -0.60
N ARG A 130 -17.29 9.09 -1.72
CA ARG A 130 -18.66 9.61 -1.96
C ARG A 130 -19.66 9.00 -0.98
N ALA A 131 -19.59 7.69 -0.75
CA ALA A 131 -20.47 7.02 0.20
C ALA A 131 -20.34 7.61 1.61
N LEU A 132 -19.12 7.78 2.10
CA LEU A 132 -18.87 8.34 3.43
C LEU A 132 -19.34 9.80 3.53
N SER A 133 -19.13 10.61 2.48
CA SER A 133 -19.65 11.98 2.44
C SER A 133 -21.19 12.03 2.44
N ILE A 134 -21.87 11.11 1.75
CA ILE A 134 -23.34 10.99 1.78
C ILE A 134 -23.79 10.58 3.19
N LEU A 135 -23.08 9.71 3.88
CA LEU A 135 -23.41 9.32 5.25
C LEU A 135 -23.21 10.46 6.25
N GLU A 136 -22.15 11.26 6.12
CA GLU A 136 -21.95 12.49 6.93
C GLU A 136 -23.10 13.47 6.72
N GLN A 137 -23.53 13.67 5.48
CA GLN A 137 -24.66 14.50 5.16
C GLN A 137 -25.96 13.94 5.78
N CYS A 138 -26.13 12.62 5.74
CA CYS A 138 -27.25 11.94 6.33
C CYS A 138 -27.31 12.11 7.86
N GLU A 139 -26.19 12.06 8.57
CA GLU A 139 -26.12 12.37 10.01
C GLU A 139 -26.66 13.75 10.33
N SER A 140 -26.35 14.75 9.51
CA SER A 140 -26.89 16.11 9.65
C SER A 140 -28.43 16.14 9.47
N GLU A 141 -28.97 15.34 8.54
CA GLU A 141 -30.42 15.25 8.31
C GLU A 141 -31.16 14.57 9.48
N PHE A 142 -30.50 13.67 10.21
CA PHE A 142 -31.06 13.10 11.46
C PHE A 142 -31.19 14.16 12.55
N GLN A 143 -30.26 15.08 12.68
CA GLN A 143 -30.38 16.20 13.63
C GLN A 143 -31.57 17.11 13.30
N ILE A 144 -31.81 17.34 12.01
CA ILE A 144 -32.98 18.08 11.54
C ILE A 144 -34.27 17.30 11.89
N LEU A 145 -34.31 15.99 11.65
CA LEU A 145 -35.45 15.13 11.94
C LEU A 145 -35.83 15.19 13.41
N ASP A 146 -34.86 15.11 14.33
CA ASP A 146 -35.09 15.22 15.76
C ASP A 146 -35.75 16.56 16.14
N GLY A 147 -35.34 17.64 15.51
CA GLY A 147 -35.94 18.96 15.70
C GLY A 147 -37.35 19.08 15.11
N LEU A 148 -37.67 18.38 14.03
CA LEU A 148 -38.96 18.44 13.34
C LEU A 148 -40.03 17.59 14.02
N GLY A 149 -39.66 16.44 14.58
CA GLY A 149 -40.59 15.56 15.29
C GLY A 149 -41.41 16.28 16.38
N ARG A 150 -40.89 17.40 16.89
CA ARG A 150 -41.57 18.27 17.87
C ARG A 150 -42.59 19.23 17.27
N ARG A 151 -42.59 19.47 15.95
CA ARG A 151 -43.32 20.58 15.33
C ARG A 151 -44.34 20.13 14.29
N SER A 152 -44.05 19.13 13.48
CA SER A 152 -44.89 18.73 12.36
C SER A 152 -44.64 17.30 11.92
N MET A 153 -45.65 16.43 12.09
CA MET A 153 -45.58 15.01 11.66
C MET A 153 -45.38 14.89 10.12
N GLY A 154 -46.01 15.75 9.34
CA GLY A 154 -45.90 15.71 7.90
C GLY A 154 -44.49 16.10 7.38
N ASP A 155 -43.82 17.00 8.08
CA ASP A 155 -42.44 17.38 7.75
C ASP A 155 -41.46 16.28 8.22
N ALA A 156 -41.71 15.61 9.33
CA ALA A 156 -40.93 14.46 9.76
C ALA A 156 -41.02 13.28 8.78
N GLU A 157 -42.19 13.03 8.17
CA GLU A 157 -42.31 12.01 7.11
C GLU A 157 -41.52 12.36 5.85
N LYS A 158 -41.56 13.61 5.41
CA LYS A 158 -40.77 14.06 4.26
C LYS A 158 -39.27 13.93 4.52
N GLN A 159 -38.85 14.31 5.73
CA GLN A 159 -37.46 14.22 6.14
C GLN A 159 -36.99 12.76 6.23
N THR A 160 -37.83 11.88 6.74
CA THR A 160 -37.54 10.43 6.78
C THR A 160 -37.37 9.86 5.37
N LYS A 161 -38.22 10.23 4.41
CA LYS A 161 -38.05 9.81 3.01
C LYS A 161 -36.73 10.30 2.41
N ARG A 162 -36.31 11.51 2.77
CA ARG A 162 -35.03 12.07 2.32
C ARG A 162 -33.85 11.27 2.88
N ILE A 163 -33.87 10.94 4.17
CA ILE A 163 -32.86 10.12 4.84
C ILE A 163 -32.76 8.73 4.16
N LEU A 164 -33.89 8.09 3.89
CA LEU A 164 -33.92 6.80 3.19
C LEU A 164 -33.31 6.91 1.77
N GLY A 165 -33.54 8.01 1.08
CA GLY A 165 -32.91 8.30 -0.21
C GLY A 165 -31.38 8.40 -0.13
N PHE A 166 -30.85 9.01 0.92
CA PHE A 166 -29.40 9.05 1.18
C PHE A 166 -28.85 7.66 1.48
N PHE A 167 -29.57 6.82 2.22
CA PHE A 167 -29.17 5.44 2.47
C PHE A 167 -29.06 4.62 1.18
N ASP A 168 -30.02 4.76 0.27
CA ASP A 168 -30.00 4.07 -1.01
C ASP A 168 -28.78 4.50 -1.85
N GLN A 169 -28.52 5.81 -1.92
CA GLN A 169 -27.38 6.37 -2.63
C GLN A 169 -26.02 5.92 -2.01
N ALA A 170 -25.90 6.00 -0.70
CA ALA A 170 -24.69 5.57 0.00
C ALA A 170 -24.43 4.07 -0.23
N ARG A 171 -25.46 3.23 -0.13
CA ARG A 171 -25.38 1.79 -0.36
C ARG A 171 -24.91 1.47 -1.77
N GLU A 172 -25.42 2.16 -2.78
CA GLU A 172 -24.99 1.99 -4.17
C GLU A 172 -23.50 2.30 -4.32
N GLN A 173 -23.02 3.40 -3.74
CA GLN A 173 -21.60 3.77 -3.79
C GLN A 173 -20.72 2.78 -3.01
N LEU A 174 -21.18 2.24 -1.87
CA LEU A 174 -20.45 1.21 -1.12
C LEU A 174 -20.35 -0.10 -1.90
N GLN A 175 -21.41 -0.50 -2.60
CA GLN A 175 -21.38 -1.67 -3.48
C GLN A 175 -20.41 -1.51 -4.64
N LEU A 176 -20.36 -0.32 -5.27
CA LEU A 176 -19.39 0.00 -6.32
C LEU A 176 -17.94 -0.05 -5.77
N ALA A 177 -17.71 0.47 -4.56
CA ALA A 177 -16.42 0.39 -3.90
C ALA A 177 -16.02 -1.08 -3.64
N GLN A 178 -16.94 -1.88 -3.12
CA GLN A 178 -16.71 -3.30 -2.84
C GLN A 178 -16.37 -4.10 -4.10
N GLN A 179 -17.12 -3.92 -5.19
CA GLN A 179 -16.85 -4.56 -6.48
C GLN A 179 -15.48 -4.15 -7.07
N SER A 180 -15.03 -2.93 -6.78
CA SER A 180 -13.74 -2.43 -7.25
C SER A 180 -12.56 -2.92 -6.43
N CYS A 181 -12.79 -3.53 -5.26
CA CYS A 181 -11.78 -4.16 -4.41
C CYS A 181 -11.57 -5.66 -4.71
N GLN A 182 -12.48 -6.29 -5.46
CA GLN A 182 -12.35 -7.67 -5.94
C GLN A 182 -11.53 -7.75 -7.23
#